data_30efeca8b346f3e47d7d962f257cf1d7
#
_entry.id   30efeca8b346f3e47d7d962f257cf1d7
#
_cell.length_a   1.000
_cell.length_b   1.000
_cell.length_c   1.000
_cell.angle_alpha   90.00
_cell.angle_beta   90.00
_cell.angle_gamma   90.00
#
_symmetry.space_group_name_H-M   'P 1'
#
loop_
_entity.id
_entity.type
_entity.pdbx_description
1 polymer ?
#
loop_
_entity_poly.entity_id
_entity_poly.type
_entity_poly.pdbx_seq_one_letter_code
_entity_poly.pdbx_strand_id
1 'polypeptide(L)'
;GHAPRSAPTPEKGGTVRAKLSISFRQALNGATLTIKVGGSPIKVRIPAGIKDGQKVRVKGHGKPGTHGGPTGDLEVAVTVKPHPVYSREGNDLVMDLPVTVSEAILGAVVDVPMVDGNTATVKVPAGSSSGTEIRVRGGGVTTSKATGDLIARVAIRVPEKPGRELKKLAKEMAQAEGDLDVRATLAEAAEE
;
A
#
# COMPACT_ATOMS: atom_id res chain seq x y z
N GLY A 1 56.33 -39.33 -11.15
CA GLY A 1 55.20 -38.84 -11.90
C GLY A 1 54.43 -37.83 -11.10
N HIS A 2 54.57 -36.53 -11.47
CA HIS A 2 53.71 -35.49 -10.89
C HIS A 2 52.44 -35.46 -11.72
N ALA A 3 51.32 -35.80 -11.08
CA ALA A 3 49.99 -35.56 -11.69
C ALA A 3 49.83 -34.04 -11.89
N PRO A 4 49.37 -33.60 -13.06
CA PRO A 4 49.11 -32.17 -13.28
C PRO A 4 48.04 -31.73 -12.29
N ARG A 5 48.37 -30.74 -11.42
CA ARG A 5 47.37 -30.06 -10.60
C ARG A 5 46.45 -29.33 -11.55
N SER A 6 45.18 -29.76 -11.62
CA SER A 6 44.18 -29.05 -12.36
C SER A 6 44.12 -27.60 -11.85
N ALA A 7 44.05 -26.64 -12.79
CA ALA A 7 43.88 -25.24 -12.45
C ALA A 7 42.56 -25.05 -11.65
N PRO A 8 42.55 -24.16 -10.63
CA PRO A 8 41.33 -23.90 -9.88
C PRO A 8 40.21 -23.42 -10.81
N THR A 9 38.99 -23.90 -10.59
CA THR A 9 37.81 -23.47 -11.36
C THR A 9 37.41 -22.04 -10.96
N PRO A 10 37.17 -21.14 -11.92
CA PRO A 10 36.64 -19.82 -11.61
C PRO A 10 35.31 -19.92 -10.86
N GLU A 11 35.19 -19.18 -9.77
CA GLU A 11 33.97 -19.15 -8.96
C GLU A 11 33.46 -17.74 -8.84
N LYS A 12 32.13 -17.58 -9.00
CA LYS A 12 31.44 -16.32 -8.81
C LYS A 12 31.51 -15.90 -7.35
N GLY A 13 31.69 -14.60 -7.09
CA GLY A 13 31.68 -14.04 -5.74
C GLY A 13 30.33 -14.18 -5.05
N GLY A 14 30.35 -14.11 -3.71
CA GLY A 14 29.15 -14.20 -2.89
C GLY A 14 28.23 -12.98 -3.04
N THR A 15 27.00 -13.13 -2.58
CA THR A 15 26.00 -12.07 -2.55
C THR A 15 26.25 -11.15 -1.36
N VAL A 16 26.20 -9.84 -1.60
CA VAL A 16 26.14 -8.82 -0.55
C VAL A 16 24.69 -8.41 -0.37
N ARG A 17 24.24 -8.27 0.88
CA ARG A 17 22.89 -7.88 1.21
C ARG A 17 22.86 -6.49 1.81
N ALA A 18 21.90 -5.70 1.38
CA ALA A 18 21.63 -4.36 1.89
C ALA A 18 20.12 -4.15 2.09
N LYS A 19 19.77 -3.13 2.85
CA LYS A 19 18.39 -2.74 3.10
C LYS A 19 18.18 -1.30 2.63
N LEU A 20 17.02 -1.03 2.06
CA LEU A 20 16.65 0.29 1.57
C LEU A 20 15.21 0.56 1.97
N SER A 21 14.98 1.71 2.61
CA SER A 21 13.63 2.18 2.94
C SER A 21 13.23 3.28 1.94
N ILE A 22 12.09 3.12 1.32
CA ILE A 22 11.56 4.07 0.34
C ILE A 22 10.17 4.55 0.75
N SER A 23 9.76 5.69 0.22
CA SER A 23 8.41 6.20 0.43
C SER A 23 7.38 5.37 -0.34
N PHE A 24 6.13 5.45 0.10
CA PHE A 24 5.02 4.83 -0.61
C PHE A 24 4.93 5.31 -2.05
N ARG A 25 5.11 6.59 -2.28
CA ARG A 25 5.06 7.20 -3.62
C ARG A 25 6.23 6.72 -4.51
N GLN A 26 7.43 6.61 -3.94
CA GLN A 26 8.57 6.02 -4.67
C GLN A 26 8.30 4.57 -5.07
N ALA A 27 7.66 3.80 -4.20
CA ALA A 27 7.28 2.42 -4.51
C ALA A 27 6.28 2.34 -5.67
N LEU A 28 5.32 3.26 -5.73
CA LEU A 28 4.33 3.29 -6.82
C LEU A 28 4.92 3.72 -8.15
N ASN A 29 5.74 4.77 -8.14
CA ASN A 29 6.25 5.40 -9.36
C ASN A 29 7.55 4.79 -9.86
N GLY A 30 8.23 4.01 -9.02
CA GLY A 30 9.60 3.64 -9.23
C GLY A 30 10.55 4.81 -8.94
N ALA A 31 11.80 4.51 -8.75
CA ALA A 31 12.85 5.49 -8.48
C ALA A 31 14.21 4.92 -8.81
N THR A 32 15.17 5.79 -9.06
CA THR A 32 16.58 5.43 -9.08
C THR A 32 17.24 6.10 -7.89
N LEU A 33 17.78 5.29 -6.99
CA LEU A 33 18.37 5.76 -5.74
C LEU A 33 19.84 5.35 -5.67
N THR A 34 20.64 6.18 -5.02
CA THR A 34 22.04 5.86 -4.76
C THR A 34 22.18 5.46 -3.29
N ILE A 35 22.72 4.27 -3.05
CA ILE A 35 23.03 3.78 -1.72
C ILE A 35 24.53 3.57 -1.59
N LYS A 36 25.05 3.66 -0.36
CA LYS A 36 26.45 3.34 -0.08
C LYS A 36 26.54 1.91 0.44
N VAL A 37 27.35 1.09 -0.21
CA VAL A 37 27.65 -0.28 0.20
C VAL A 37 29.15 -0.41 0.29
N GLY A 38 29.68 -0.73 1.49
CA GLY A 38 31.13 -0.79 1.71
C GLY A 38 31.85 0.53 1.41
N GLY A 39 31.17 1.68 1.59
CA GLY A 39 31.73 3.00 1.30
C GLY A 39 31.61 3.45 -0.17
N SER A 40 31.15 2.59 -1.07
CA SER A 40 31.01 2.90 -2.50
C SER A 40 29.55 3.23 -2.84
N PRO A 41 29.30 4.32 -3.62
CA PRO A 41 27.95 4.65 -4.07
C PRO A 41 27.51 3.67 -5.17
N ILE A 42 26.32 3.12 -5.04
CA ILE A 42 25.75 2.19 -6.00
C ILE A 42 24.35 2.70 -6.37
N LYS A 43 24.07 2.81 -7.67
CA LYS A 43 22.75 3.14 -8.16
C LYS A 43 21.86 1.90 -8.13
N VAL A 44 20.69 2.04 -7.50
CA VAL A 44 19.67 1.00 -7.44
C VAL A 44 18.42 1.50 -8.13
N ARG A 45 17.96 0.76 -9.12
CA ARG A 45 16.72 1.07 -9.84
C ARG A 45 15.58 0.29 -9.18
N ILE A 46 14.64 1.03 -8.63
CA ILE A 46 13.42 0.49 -8.04
C ILE A 46 12.32 0.47 -9.09
N PRO A 47 11.79 -0.70 -9.48
CA PRO A 47 10.72 -0.75 -10.46
C PRO A 47 9.42 -0.18 -9.90
N ALA A 48 8.62 0.44 -10.75
CA ALA A 48 7.30 0.95 -10.39
C ALA A 48 6.40 -0.19 -9.93
N GLY A 49 5.68 0.03 -8.82
CA GLY A 49 4.79 -0.96 -8.25
C GLY A 49 5.47 -2.01 -7.38
N ILE A 50 6.70 -1.78 -6.97
CA ILE A 50 7.40 -2.70 -6.05
C ILE A 50 6.60 -2.88 -4.76
N LYS A 51 6.60 -4.11 -4.24
CA LYS A 51 5.94 -4.46 -2.98
C LYS A 51 6.89 -4.32 -1.80
N ASP A 52 6.33 -4.00 -0.63
CA ASP A 52 7.07 -4.03 0.62
C ASP A 52 7.69 -5.41 0.85
N GLY A 53 8.97 -5.43 1.23
CA GLY A 53 9.73 -6.65 1.45
C GLY A 53 10.32 -7.28 0.18
N GLN A 54 10.02 -6.75 -0.99
CA GLN A 54 10.56 -7.26 -2.25
C GLN A 54 12.06 -6.93 -2.36
N LYS A 55 12.79 -7.84 -3.00
CA LYS A 55 14.23 -7.69 -3.19
C LYS A 55 14.55 -7.24 -4.61
N VAL A 56 15.54 -6.36 -4.73
CA VAL A 56 16.09 -5.90 -6.01
C VAL A 56 17.52 -6.36 -6.11
N ARG A 57 17.87 -6.96 -7.24
CA ARG A 57 19.24 -7.41 -7.51
C ARG A 57 19.98 -6.38 -8.35
N VAL A 58 21.20 -6.06 -7.91
CA VAL A 58 22.13 -5.24 -8.69
C VAL A 58 23.32 -6.11 -9.06
N LYS A 59 23.41 -6.46 -10.33
CA LYS A 59 24.45 -7.36 -10.83
C LYS A 59 25.84 -6.77 -10.68
N GLY A 60 26.80 -7.60 -10.30
CA GLY A 60 28.20 -7.24 -10.26
C GLY A 60 28.62 -6.34 -9.10
N HIS A 61 27.78 -6.17 -8.09
CA HIS A 61 28.06 -5.35 -6.90
C HIS A 61 28.11 -6.16 -5.60
N GLY A 62 28.33 -7.46 -5.71
CA GLY A 62 28.56 -8.34 -4.57
C GLY A 62 30.05 -8.46 -4.22
N LYS A 63 30.41 -9.61 -3.67
CA LYS A 63 31.81 -9.92 -3.35
C LYS A 63 32.60 -10.26 -4.60
N PRO A 64 33.94 -9.98 -4.62
CA PRO A 64 34.79 -10.41 -5.72
C PRO A 64 34.75 -11.92 -5.91
N GLY A 65 34.83 -12.36 -7.17
CA GLY A 65 34.96 -13.76 -7.49
C GLY A 65 36.38 -14.28 -7.18
N THR A 66 36.54 -15.58 -7.22
CA THR A 66 37.82 -16.26 -7.03
C THR A 66 38.30 -16.91 -8.33
N HIS A 67 39.60 -17.06 -8.48
CA HIS A 67 40.22 -17.72 -9.63
C HIS A 67 39.75 -17.16 -10.99
N GLY A 68 39.62 -15.85 -11.09
CA GLY A 68 39.15 -15.19 -12.31
C GLY A 68 37.63 -15.23 -12.53
N GLY A 69 36.87 -15.71 -11.53
CA GLY A 69 35.43 -15.71 -11.57
C GLY A 69 34.81 -14.29 -11.45
N PRO A 70 33.56 -14.08 -11.90
CA PRO A 70 32.91 -12.79 -11.87
C PRO A 70 32.56 -12.34 -10.45
N THR A 71 32.43 -11.02 -10.26
CA THR A 71 31.93 -10.44 -9.03
C THR A 71 30.47 -10.90 -8.81
N GLY A 72 30.12 -11.17 -7.55
CA GLY A 72 28.77 -11.51 -7.17
C GLY A 72 27.81 -10.33 -7.29
N ASP A 73 26.59 -10.51 -6.82
CA ASP A 73 25.53 -9.52 -6.93
C ASP A 73 25.22 -8.87 -5.57
N LEU A 74 24.66 -7.67 -5.61
CA LEU A 74 24.07 -7.03 -4.47
C LEU A 74 22.56 -7.35 -4.46
N GLU A 75 22.04 -7.76 -3.32
CA GLU A 75 20.62 -7.97 -3.07
C GLU A 75 20.13 -6.92 -2.10
N VAL A 76 19.21 -6.07 -2.55
CA VAL A 76 18.64 -4.99 -1.75
C VAL A 76 17.23 -5.35 -1.33
N ALA A 77 16.99 -5.51 -0.02
CA ALA A 77 15.67 -5.71 0.53
C ALA A 77 14.99 -4.34 0.69
N VAL A 78 13.86 -4.15 0.02
CA VAL A 78 13.16 -2.87 -0.01
C VAL A 78 12.04 -2.87 1.03
N THR A 79 12.06 -1.88 1.91
CA THR A 79 10.98 -1.58 2.85
C THR A 79 10.21 -0.36 2.34
N VAL A 80 8.90 -0.50 2.20
CA VAL A 80 8.03 0.60 1.80
C VAL A 80 7.40 1.22 3.04
N LYS A 81 7.62 2.51 3.25
CA LYS A 81 7.02 3.23 4.38
C LYS A 81 5.51 3.32 4.21
N PRO A 82 4.72 3.17 5.29
CA PRO A 82 3.28 3.31 5.21
C PRO A 82 2.87 4.73 4.81
N HIS A 83 1.74 4.84 4.11
CA HIS A 83 1.14 6.12 3.75
C HIS A 83 0.01 6.45 4.72
N PRO A 84 -0.20 7.74 5.10
CA PRO A 84 -1.27 8.10 6.04
C PRO A 84 -2.68 7.89 5.51
N VAL A 85 -2.87 7.85 4.19
CA VAL A 85 -4.19 7.72 3.55
C VAL A 85 -4.37 6.38 2.88
N TYR A 86 -3.38 5.93 2.10
CA TYR A 86 -3.51 4.72 1.28
C TYR A 86 -2.79 3.54 1.89
N SER A 87 -3.41 2.36 1.79
CA SER A 87 -2.75 1.08 2.00
C SER A 87 -2.86 0.23 0.74
N ARG A 88 -1.97 -0.75 0.59
CA ARG A 88 -1.91 -1.58 -0.60
C ARG A 88 -2.43 -2.99 -0.29
N GLU A 89 -3.36 -3.47 -1.11
CA GLU A 89 -3.84 -4.85 -1.11
C GLU A 89 -3.67 -5.43 -2.53
N GLY A 90 -2.63 -6.22 -2.74
CA GLY A 90 -2.27 -6.67 -4.09
C GLY A 90 -1.88 -5.49 -4.98
N ASN A 91 -2.61 -5.25 -6.06
CA ASN A 91 -2.46 -4.08 -6.90
C ASN A 91 -3.54 -3.02 -6.64
N ASP A 92 -4.45 -3.27 -5.73
CA ASP A 92 -5.43 -2.29 -5.32
C ASP A 92 -4.87 -1.40 -4.22
N LEU A 93 -5.34 -0.17 -4.18
CA LEU A 93 -5.13 0.75 -3.06
C LEU A 93 -6.43 0.87 -2.30
N VAL A 94 -6.32 0.95 -0.99
CA VAL A 94 -7.47 1.07 -0.10
C VAL A 94 -7.32 2.34 0.72
N MET A 95 -8.41 3.09 0.88
CA MET A 95 -8.47 4.25 1.74
C MET A 95 -9.81 4.34 2.46
N ASP A 96 -9.81 4.94 3.65
CA ASP A 96 -11.04 5.33 4.29
C ASP A 96 -11.59 6.61 3.64
N LEU A 97 -12.87 6.60 3.33
CA LEU A 97 -13.59 7.77 2.83
C LEU A 97 -14.50 8.29 3.94
N PRO A 98 -14.10 9.36 4.64
CA PRO A 98 -14.95 9.94 5.67
C PRO A 98 -16.22 10.51 5.07
N VAL A 99 -17.34 10.18 5.65
CA VAL A 99 -18.66 10.76 5.31
C VAL A 99 -19.41 11.14 6.57
N THR A 100 -20.33 12.07 6.46
CA THR A 100 -21.23 12.43 7.55
C THR A 100 -22.36 11.39 7.65
N VAL A 101 -23.06 11.38 8.77
CA VAL A 101 -24.24 10.54 8.96
C VAL A 101 -25.30 10.86 7.91
N SER A 102 -25.55 12.13 7.65
CA SER A 102 -26.54 12.54 6.63
C SER A 102 -26.14 12.10 5.22
N GLU A 103 -24.86 12.19 4.88
CA GLU A 103 -24.37 11.70 3.59
C GLU A 103 -24.53 10.17 3.46
N ALA A 104 -24.30 9.44 4.53
CA ALA A 104 -24.47 7.99 4.54
C ALA A 104 -25.93 7.59 4.34
N ILE A 105 -26.86 8.32 4.94
CA ILE A 105 -28.30 8.04 4.84
C ILE A 105 -28.85 8.46 3.47
N LEU A 106 -28.55 9.67 3.05
CA LEU A 106 -29.13 10.28 1.86
C LEU A 106 -28.39 9.93 0.57
N GLY A 107 -27.15 9.47 0.69
CA GLY A 107 -26.24 9.42 -0.42
C GLY A 107 -25.60 10.78 -0.68
N ALA A 108 -24.48 10.77 -1.38
CA ALA A 108 -23.75 11.98 -1.71
C ALA A 108 -22.86 11.74 -2.92
N VAL A 109 -22.52 12.84 -3.60
CA VAL A 109 -21.46 12.85 -4.60
C VAL A 109 -20.26 13.57 -3.98
N VAL A 110 -19.14 12.88 -3.84
CA VAL A 110 -17.96 13.41 -3.16
C VAL A 110 -16.71 13.24 -4.02
N ASP A 111 -15.75 14.11 -3.78
CA ASP A 111 -14.45 14.03 -4.43
C ASP A 111 -13.49 13.20 -3.60
N VAL A 112 -12.75 12.33 -4.27
CA VAL A 112 -11.77 11.43 -3.65
C VAL A 112 -10.39 11.74 -4.23
N PRO A 113 -9.39 12.05 -3.39
CA PRO A 113 -8.05 12.25 -3.87
C PRO A 113 -7.45 10.92 -4.37
N MET A 114 -6.84 10.98 -5.53
CA MET A 114 -6.13 9.86 -6.13
C MET A 114 -4.64 9.96 -5.79
N VAL A 115 -3.98 8.83 -5.76
CA VAL A 115 -2.54 8.79 -5.42
C VAL A 115 -1.65 9.51 -6.42
N ASP A 116 -2.12 9.70 -7.65
CA ASP A 116 -1.41 10.46 -8.70
C ASP A 116 -1.59 11.99 -8.57
N GLY A 117 -2.34 12.45 -7.57
CA GLY A 117 -2.63 13.86 -7.35
C GLY A 117 -3.90 14.37 -8.04
N ASN A 118 -4.54 13.55 -8.86
CA ASN A 118 -5.84 13.86 -9.45
C ASN A 118 -6.97 13.62 -8.45
N THR A 119 -8.16 14.06 -8.83
CA THR A 119 -9.38 13.86 -8.05
C THR A 119 -10.38 13.05 -8.85
N ALA A 120 -10.98 12.04 -8.24
CA ALA A 120 -12.09 11.30 -8.81
C ALA A 120 -13.39 11.69 -8.10
N THR A 121 -14.46 11.87 -8.85
CA THR A 121 -15.79 12.10 -8.29
C THR A 121 -16.50 10.75 -8.17
N VAL A 122 -16.95 10.43 -6.96
CA VAL A 122 -17.61 9.15 -6.67
C VAL A 122 -18.99 9.38 -6.05
N LYS A 123 -19.86 8.40 -6.26
CA LYS A 123 -21.20 8.41 -5.66
C LYS A 123 -21.21 7.49 -4.44
N VAL A 124 -21.51 8.06 -3.28
CA VAL A 124 -21.82 7.30 -2.06
C VAL A 124 -23.29 6.92 -2.13
N PRO A 125 -23.62 5.63 -2.20
CA PRO A 125 -25.03 5.21 -2.26
C PRO A 125 -25.80 5.59 -1.00
N ALA A 126 -27.07 5.95 -1.16
CA ALA A 126 -27.95 6.14 -0.01
C ALA A 126 -28.04 4.84 0.81
N GLY A 127 -28.03 4.96 2.14
CA GLY A 127 -28.05 3.81 3.03
C GLY A 127 -26.69 3.11 3.17
N SER A 128 -25.59 3.81 2.87
CA SER A 128 -24.25 3.26 3.08
C SER A 128 -23.92 3.15 4.56
N SER A 129 -23.25 2.09 4.92
CA SER A 129 -22.69 1.89 6.26
C SER A 129 -21.18 2.04 6.23
N SER A 130 -20.56 2.16 7.42
CA SER A 130 -19.11 2.05 7.51
C SER A 130 -18.64 0.70 6.96
N GLY A 131 -17.62 0.72 6.12
CA GLY A 131 -17.12 -0.46 5.42
C GLY A 131 -17.72 -0.67 4.02
N THR A 132 -18.76 0.05 3.64
CA THR A 132 -19.25 0.02 2.24
C THR A 132 -18.12 0.43 1.30
N GLU A 133 -17.85 -0.39 0.30
CA GLU A 133 -16.75 -0.16 -0.63
C GLU A 133 -17.23 0.49 -1.93
N ILE A 134 -16.49 1.52 -2.34
CA ILE A 134 -16.70 2.22 -3.60
C ILE A 134 -15.43 2.05 -4.41
N ARG A 135 -15.55 1.43 -5.57
CA ARG A 135 -14.41 1.12 -6.43
C ARG A 135 -14.21 2.21 -7.48
N VAL A 136 -12.99 2.73 -7.53
CA VAL A 136 -12.54 3.64 -8.58
C VAL A 136 -11.59 2.88 -9.48
N ARG A 137 -12.04 2.53 -10.67
CA ARG A 137 -11.27 1.72 -11.61
C ARG A 137 -10.01 2.44 -12.07
N GLY A 138 -8.90 1.70 -12.09
CA GLY A 138 -7.61 2.22 -12.54
C GLY A 138 -6.91 3.13 -11.53
N GLY A 139 -7.49 3.33 -10.34
CA GLY A 139 -6.91 4.20 -9.31
C GLY A 139 -5.89 3.53 -8.38
N GLY A 140 -5.54 2.30 -8.64
CA GLY A 140 -4.61 1.52 -7.84
C GLY A 140 -3.16 1.59 -8.33
N VAL A 141 -2.45 0.52 -8.09
CA VAL A 141 -1.03 0.38 -8.46
C VAL A 141 -0.91 -0.05 -9.90
N THR A 142 -0.09 0.65 -10.68
CA THR A 142 0.26 0.25 -12.04
C THR A 142 1.61 -0.46 -12.04
N THR A 143 1.61 -1.67 -12.57
CA THR A 143 2.83 -2.45 -12.83
C THR A 143 2.96 -2.69 -14.33
N SER A 144 4.05 -3.32 -14.76
CA SER A 144 4.21 -3.70 -16.17
C SER A 144 3.15 -4.72 -16.64
N LYS A 145 2.44 -5.37 -15.73
CA LYS A 145 1.48 -6.46 -16.02
C LYS A 145 0.04 -6.04 -15.90
N ALA A 146 -0.28 -5.11 -14.98
CA ALA A 146 -1.66 -4.76 -14.69
C ALA A 146 -1.76 -3.41 -13.96
N THR A 147 -2.96 -2.84 -14.00
CA THR A 147 -3.34 -1.68 -13.18
C THR A 147 -4.47 -2.11 -12.25
N GLY A 148 -4.29 -1.89 -10.96
CA GLY A 148 -5.31 -2.13 -9.95
C GLY A 148 -6.26 -0.94 -9.79
N ASP A 149 -7.14 -1.03 -8.81
CA ASP A 149 -8.17 -0.06 -8.53
C ASP A 149 -7.96 0.62 -7.19
N LEU A 150 -8.60 1.76 -6.97
CA LEU A 150 -8.72 2.37 -5.65
C LEU A 150 -10.05 1.92 -5.03
N ILE A 151 -9.98 1.42 -3.82
CA ILE A 151 -11.15 1.03 -3.03
C ILE A 151 -11.32 2.04 -1.91
N ALA A 152 -12.37 2.87 -2.01
CA ALA A 152 -12.73 3.82 -0.98
C ALA A 152 -13.76 3.16 -0.05
N ARG A 153 -13.39 2.95 1.21
CA ARG A 153 -14.26 2.38 2.23
C ARG A 153 -14.93 3.49 3.01
N VAL A 154 -16.24 3.51 3.00
CA VAL A 154 -17.02 4.49 3.76
C VAL A 154 -16.68 4.38 5.25
N ALA A 155 -16.36 5.50 5.86
CA ALA A 155 -16.11 5.64 7.28
C ALA A 155 -16.98 6.78 7.80
N ILE A 156 -18.06 6.45 8.49
CA ILE A 156 -18.98 7.45 9.01
C ILE A 156 -18.30 8.18 10.18
N ARG A 157 -18.24 9.49 10.10
CA ARG A 157 -17.65 10.36 11.13
C ARG A 157 -18.73 11.18 11.83
N VAL A 158 -18.68 11.19 13.13
CA VAL A 158 -19.55 12.00 13.98
C VAL A 158 -18.69 13.13 14.55
N PRO A 159 -19.16 14.39 14.58
CA PRO A 159 -18.41 15.47 15.21
C PRO A 159 -18.15 15.17 16.69
N GLU A 160 -16.93 15.44 17.17
CA GLU A 160 -16.59 15.25 18.59
C GLU A 160 -17.45 16.09 19.51
N LYS A 161 -17.79 17.32 19.08
CA LYS A 161 -18.62 18.26 19.82
C LYS A 161 -19.80 18.68 18.95
N PRO A 162 -20.82 17.81 18.82
CA PRO A 162 -22.00 18.18 18.07
C PRO A 162 -22.72 19.34 18.74
N GLY A 163 -23.12 20.31 17.94
CA GLY A 163 -23.86 21.48 18.46
C GLY A 163 -25.29 21.13 18.87
N ARG A 164 -25.96 22.12 19.47
CA ARG A 164 -27.33 21.97 19.98
C ARG A 164 -28.32 21.53 18.88
N GLU A 165 -28.23 22.13 17.72
CA GLU A 165 -29.10 21.83 16.60
C GLU A 165 -28.93 20.39 16.10
N LEU A 166 -27.67 19.94 15.95
CA LEU A 166 -27.39 18.58 15.53
C LEU A 166 -27.88 17.54 16.54
N LYS A 167 -27.72 17.83 17.83
CA LYS A 167 -28.26 16.97 18.91
C LYS A 167 -29.77 16.86 18.86
N LYS A 168 -30.45 17.99 18.59
CA LYS A 168 -31.91 18.03 18.45
C LYS A 168 -32.38 17.15 17.28
N LEU A 169 -31.74 17.29 16.13
CA LEU A 169 -32.03 16.45 14.96
C LEU A 169 -31.73 14.98 15.21
N ALA A 170 -30.65 14.68 15.95
CA ALA A 170 -30.32 13.30 16.31
C ALA A 170 -31.39 12.65 17.22
N LYS A 171 -32.01 13.42 18.11
CA LYS A 171 -33.15 12.93 18.93
C LYS A 171 -34.35 12.59 18.06
N GLU A 172 -34.65 13.43 17.07
CA GLU A 172 -35.71 13.15 16.10
C GLU A 172 -35.38 11.92 15.26
N MET A 173 -34.12 11.76 14.85
CA MET A 173 -33.65 10.57 14.14
C MET A 173 -33.86 9.31 14.99
N ALA A 174 -33.48 9.35 16.26
CA ALA A 174 -33.65 8.21 17.17
C ALA A 174 -35.12 7.75 17.26
N GLN A 175 -36.06 8.71 17.24
CA GLN A 175 -37.46 8.39 17.19
C GLN A 175 -37.89 7.74 15.87
N ALA A 176 -37.36 8.24 14.78
CA ALA A 176 -37.63 7.72 13.42
C ALA A 176 -37.04 6.30 13.24
N GLU A 177 -35.91 6.00 13.89
CA GLU A 177 -35.30 4.66 13.87
C GLU A 177 -36.19 3.62 14.55
N GLY A 178 -36.96 4.02 15.58
CA GLY A 178 -37.94 3.13 16.23
C GLY A 178 -37.31 1.88 16.81
N ASP A 179 -37.77 0.72 16.35
CA ASP A 179 -37.31 -0.60 16.81
C ASP A 179 -36.08 -1.13 16.07
N LEU A 180 -35.40 -0.30 15.27
CA LEU A 180 -34.21 -0.72 14.57
C LEU A 180 -33.15 -1.20 15.55
N ASP A 181 -32.76 -2.48 15.43
CA ASP A 181 -31.74 -3.11 16.28
C ASP A 181 -30.54 -3.55 15.43
N VAL A 182 -29.51 -2.70 15.41
CA VAL A 182 -28.29 -2.96 14.65
C VAL A 182 -27.36 -3.96 15.33
N ARG A 183 -27.69 -4.37 16.56
CA ARG A 183 -26.89 -5.33 17.36
C ARG A 183 -27.62 -6.66 17.57
N ALA A 184 -28.69 -6.92 16.83
CA ALA A 184 -29.57 -8.08 17.02
C ALA A 184 -28.82 -9.43 17.03
N THR A 185 -27.79 -9.57 16.21
CA THR A 185 -27.03 -10.83 16.06
C THR A 185 -25.66 -10.80 16.73
N LEU A 186 -25.32 -9.70 17.41
CA LEU A 186 -23.97 -9.50 17.95
C LEU A 186 -23.59 -10.54 19.00
N ALA A 187 -24.48 -10.81 19.94
CA ALA A 187 -24.21 -11.76 21.02
C ALA A 187 -24.01 -13.19 20.50
N GLU A 188 -24.82 -13.61 19.54
CA GLU A 188 -24.71 -14.93 18.92
C GLU A 188 -23.41 -15.05 18.10
N ALA A 189 -23.08 -14.04 17.33
CA ALA A 189 -21.82 -14.02 16.56
C ALA A 189 -20.58 -14.03 17.46
N ALA A 190 -20.66 -13.43 18.64
CA ALA A 190 -19.55 -13.37 19.59
C ALA A 190 -19.26 -14.74 20.24
N GLU A 191 -20.20 -15.69 20.20
CA GLU A 191 -20.01 -17.04 20.74
C GLU A 191 -19.23 -17.97 19.80
N GLU A 192 -19.02 -17.61 18.53
CA GLU A 192 -18.23 -18.39 17.58
C GLU A 192 -16.70 -18.21 17.84
#